data_b4311e5f87152fbc30cbc7eb85319f04
#
_entry.id   b4311e5f87152fbc30cbc7eb85319f04
#
_cell.length_a   1.000
_cell.length_b   1.000
_cell.length_c   1.000
_cell.angle_alpha   90.00
_cell.angle_beta   90.00
_cell.angle_gamma   90.00
#
_symmetry.space_group_name_H-M   'P 1'
#
loop_
_entity.id
_entity.type
_entity.pdbx_description
1 polymer ?
#
loop_
_entity_poly.entity_id
_entity_poly.type
_entity_poly.pdbx_seq_one_letter_code
_entity_poly.pdbx_strand_id
1 'polypeptide(L)'
;MTDLIVVPQADHWRRLKSLVLDSVSSQITKRVYNLGLDEFFLWYGEEPRPGFTKATVSAWRVALEARGLGAVWINVRITAVRKLAVEAADNGLLAPELAAGITRVKGVASKGVRLGNWLTVRGIDHSRVPGANYAAL
;
A
#
# COMPACT_ATOMS: atom_id res chain seq x y z
N MET A 1 25.13 -1.10 14.21
CA MET A 1 24.62 -1.77 13.63
C MET A 1 23.55 -1.37 12.87
N THR A 2 23.45 -1.79 11.93
CA THR A 2 22.53 -1.39 11.02
C THR A 2 21.23 -1.99 11.22
N ASP A 3 21.11 -2.77 12.20
CA ASP A 3 19.90 -3.47 12.38
C ASP A 3 18.72 -2.60 12.53
N LEU A 4 18.89 -1.44 13.07
CA LEU A 4 17.77 -0.60 13.26
C LEU A 4 17.10 -0.18 12.03
N ILE A 5 17.83 -0.03 10.99
CA ILE A 5 17.22 0.43 9.79
C ILE A 5 16.96 -0.67 8.84
N VAL A 6 17.38 -1.85 9.17
CA VAL A 6 17.20 -2.91 8.26
C VAL A 6 15.89 -3.61 8.45
N VAL A 7 15.73 -4.32 9.50
CA VAL A 7 14.56 -5.13 9.71
C VAL A 7 14.18 -5.15 11.15
N PRO A 8 13.05 -4.65 11.54
CA PRO A 8 12.59 -4.82 12.91
C PRO A 8 12.35 -6.30 13.13
N GLN A 9 12.48 -6.74 14.34
CA GLN A 9 12.21 -8.12 14.66
C GLN A 9 10.73 -8.41 14.56
N ALA A 10 10.38 -9.66 14.52
CA ALA A 10 9.00 -10.06 14.35
C ALA A 10 8.05 -9.41 15.36
N ASP A 11 8.50 -9.25 16.60
CA ASP A 11 7.65 -8.61 17.59
C ASP A 11 7.42 -7.15 17.27
N HIS A 12 8.41 -6.47 16.71
CA HIS A 12 8.27 -5.09 16.32
C HIS A 12 7.26 -4.97 15.17
N TRP A 13 7.33 -5.87 14.20
CA TRP A 13 6.38 -5.84 13.09
C TRP A 13 4.96 -6.02 13.60
N ARG A 14 4.77 -6.96 14.51
CA ARG A 14 3.46 -7.24 15.03
C ARG A 14 2.91 -6.02 15.78
N ARG A 15 3.76 -5.38 16.58
CA ARG A 15 3.35 -4.23 17.33
C ARG A 15 3.03 -3.06 16.41
N LEU A 16 3.87 -2.84 15.41
CA LEU A 16 3.65 -1.75 14.46
C LEU A 16 2.36 -1.98 13.67
N LYS A 17 2.10 -3.22 13.30
CA LYS A 17 0.86 -3.53 12.60
C LYS A 17 -0.34 -3.19 13.47
N SER A 18 -0.30 -3.52 14.74
CA SER A 18 -1.38 -3.18 15.65
C SER A 18 -1.61 -1.68 15.69
N LEU A 19 -0.54 -0.90 15.75
CA LEU A 19 -0.66 0.54 15.81
C LEU A 19 -1.30 1.09 14.54
N VAL A 20 -0.94 0.55 13.39
CA VAL A 20 -1.54 0.97 12.13
C VAL A 20 -3.03 0.64 12.13
N LEU A 21 -3.38 -0.56 12.56
CA LEU A 21 -4.78 -0.98 12.55
C LEU A 21 -5.61 -0.16 13.54
N ASP A 22 -5.02 0.20 14.66
CA ASP A 22 -5.72 1.00 15.64
C ASP A 22 -5.98 2.42 15.14
N SER A 23 -5.22 2.88 14.17
CA SER A 23 -5.40 4.23 13.66
C SER A 23 -6.56 4.34 12.67
N VAL A 24 -7.18 3.22 12.33
CA VAL A 24 -8.24 3.19 11.34
C VAL A 24 -9.53 2.77 12.01
N SER A 25 -10.63 3.44 11.71
CA SER A 25 -11.89 3.11 12.36
C SER A 25 -12.75 2.12 11.58
N SER A 26 -12.62 2.09 10.27
CA SER A 26 -13.44 1.20 9.45
C SER A 26 -12.99 -0.25 9.58
N GLN A 27 -13.90 -1.14 9.89
CA GLN A 27 -13.57 -2.56 10.01
C GLN A 27 -13.11 -3.15 8.69
N ILE A 28 -13.70 -2.70 7.60
CA ILE A 28 -13.31 -3.20 6.29
C ILE A 28 -11.89 -2.74 5.97
N THR A 29 -11.56 -1.49 6.27
CA THR A 29 -10.22 -0.96 6.03
C THR A 29 -9.20 -1.69 6.91
N LYS A 30 -9.55 -1.98 8.16
CA LYS A 30 -8.64 -2.72 9.02
C LYS A 30 -8.33 -4.08 8.45
N ARG A 31 -9.33 -4.75 7.90
CA ARG A 31 -9.13 -6.08 7.34
C ARG A 31 -8.21 -6.03 6.13
N VAL A 32 -8.42 -5.05 5.27
CA VAL A 32 -7.61 -4.93 4.06
C VAL A 32 -6.18 -4.52 4.41
N TYR A 33 -6.01 -3.62 5.36
CA TYR A 33 -4.67 -3.22 5.79
C TYR A 33 -3.95 -4.38 6.45
N ASN A 34 -4.65 -5.16 7.27
CA ASN A 34 -4.04 -6.30 7.94
C ASN A 34 -3.51 -7.29 6.90
N LEU A 35 -4.32 -7.58 5.90
CA LEU A 35 -3.92 -8.49 4.84
C LEU A 35 -2.72 -7.92 4.08
N GLY A 36 -2.77 -6.65 3.73
CA GLY A 36 -1.69 -6.02 2.98
C GLY A 36 -0.38 -6.01 3.74
N LEU A 37 -0.42 -5.72 5.04
CA LEU A 37 0.78 -5.70 5.84
C LEU A 37 1.37 -7.10 6.01
N ASP A 38 0.51 -8.10 6.20
CA ASP A 38 0.99 -9.47 6.30
C ASP A 38 1.64 -9.91 5.00
N GLU A 39 1.08 -9.52 3.86
CA GLU A 39 1.67 -9.83 2.58
C GLU A 39 3.01 -9.13 2.41
N PHE A 40 3.12 -7.90 2.86
CA PHE A 40 4.37 -7.18 2.76
C PHE A 40 5.45 -7.85 3.62
N PHE A 41 5.11 -8.22 4.84
CA PHE A 41 6.07 -8.86 5.73
C PHE A 41 6.57 -10.18 5.13
N LEU A 42 5.67 -10.95 4.53
CA LEU A 42 6.03 -12.20 3.93
C LEU A 42 6.96 -11.97 2.75
N TRP A 43 6.62 -11.04 1.89
CA TRP A 43 7.45 -10.71 0.73
C TRP A 43 8.83 -10.20 1.18
N TYR A 44 8.83 -9.34 2.20
CA TYR A 44 10.06 -8.75 2.67
C TYR A 44 11.01 -9.82 3.21
N GLY A 45 10.47 -10.86 3.80
CA GLY A 45 11.27 -11.94 4.36
C GLY A 45 11.68 -13.03 3.39
N GLU A 46 11.16 -13.02 2.17
CA GLU A 46 11.46 -14.10 1.24
C GLU A 46 12.91 -14.15 0.80
N GLU A 47 13.59 -13.03 0.80
CA GLU A 47 14.98 -12.98 0.43
C GLU A 47 15.61 -11.75 1.05
N PRO A 48 16.92 -11.68 1.16
CA PRO A 48 17.56 -10.53 1.76
C PRO A 48 17.21 -9.24 1.02
N ARG A 49 16.89 -8.21 1.76
CA ARG A 49 16.54 -6.91 1.19
C ARG A 49 17.45 -5.87 1.81
N PRO A 50 17.71 -4.76 1.11
CA PRO A 50 18.61 -3.75 1.63
C PRO A 50 18.09 -3.00 2.85
N GLY A 51 16.83 -3.08 3.13
CA GLY A 51 16.26 -2.41 4.29
C GLY A 51 14.89 -1.89 3.97
N PHE A 52 14.23 -1.33 4.97
CA PHE A 52 12.88 -0.80 4.80
C PHE A 52 13.05 0.64 4.33
N THR A 53 13.03 0.85 3.03
CA THR A 53 13.31 2.13 2.40
C THR A 53 12.32 2.38 1.27
N LYS A 54 12.35 3.58 0.71
CA LYS A 54 11.52 3.89 -0.44
C LYS A 54 11.77 2.92 -1.59
N ALA A 55 13.03 2.57 -1.83
CA ALA A 55 13.36 1.67 -2.93
C ALA A 55 12.75 0.28 -2.71
N THR A 56 12.78 -0.21 -1.48
CA THR A 56 12.23 -1.53 -1.17
C THR A 56 10.72 -1.52 -1.35
N VAL A 57 10.04 -0.49 -0.90
CA VAL A 57 8.60 -0.42 -1.03
C VAL A 57 8.20 -0.24 -2.50
N SER A 58 8.99 0.51 -3.26
CA SER A 58 8.74 0.65 -4.69
C SER A 58 8.90 -0.69 -5.41
N ALA A 59 9.87 -1.51 -4.98
CA ALA A 59 10.06 -2.83 -5.56
C ALA A 59 8.85 -3.72 -5.24
N TRP A 60 8.30 -3.60 -4.04
CA TRP A 60 7.11 -4.36 -3.70
C TRP A 60 5.92 -3.94 -4.58
N ARG A 61 5.79 -2.63 -4.85
CA ARG A 61 4.73 -2.17 -5.72
C ARG A 61 4.87 -2.80 -7.11
N VAL A 62 6.09 -2.88 -7.62
CA VAL A 62 6.32 -3.51 -8.92
C VAL A 62 5.93 -4.99 -8.87
N ALA A 63 6.27 -5.66 -7.77
CA ALA A 63 5.90 -7.07 -7.62
C ALA A 63 4.38 -7.25 -7.59
N LEU A 64 3.67 -6.32 -6.95
CA LEU A 64 2.21 -6.40 -6.93
C LEU A 64 1.62 -6.18 -8.32
N GLU A 65 2.20 -5.25 -9.08
CA GLU A 65 1.75 -5.03 -10.44
C GLU A 65 1.99 -6.27 -11.29
N ALA A 66 3.13 -6.93 -11.09
CA ALA A 66 3.45 -8.14 -11.85
C ALA A 66 2.48 -9.29 -11.54
N ARG A 67 1.88 -9.27 -10.36
CA ARG A 67 0.89 -10.29 -10.01
C ARG A 67 -0.47 -10.01 -10.66
N GLY A 68 -0.61 -8.88 -11.32
CA GLY A 68 -1.87 -8.56 -11.98
C GLY A 68 -2.93 -7.94 -11.10
N LEU A 69 -2.55 -7.47 -9.91
CA LEU A 69 -3.55 -6.84 -9.04
C LEU A 69 -3.98 -5.49 -9.62
N GLY A 70 -5.23 -5.15 -9.42
CA GLY A 70 -5.73 -3.87 -9.89
C GLY A 70 -5.23 -2.71 -9.07
N ALA A 71 -5.33 -1.51 -9.63
CA ALA A 71 -4.79 -0.31 -9.00
C ALA A 71 -5.34 -0.06 -7.61
N VAL A 72 -6.64 -0.25 -7.41
CA VAL A 72 -7.25 -0.01 -6.11
C VAL A 72 -6.62 -0.89 -5.05
N TRP A 73 -6.44 -2.18 -5.37
CA TRP A 73 -5.89 -3.12 -4.41
C TRP A 73 -4.42 -2.83 -4.11
N ILE A 74 -3.66 -2.42 -5.11
CA ILE A 74 -2.26 -2.06 -4.92
C ILE A 74 -2.18 -0.81 -4.06
N ASN A 75 -2.99 0.21 -4.36
CA ASN A 75 -2.90 1.47 -3.65
C ASN A 75 -3.27 1.36 -2.19
N VAL A 76 -4.22 0.50 -1.86
CA VAL A 76 -4.59 0.28 -0.46
C VAL A 76 -3.41 -0.34 0.29
N ARG A 77 -2.74 -1.31 -0.35
CA ARG A 77 -1.60 -1.97 0.27
C ARG A 77 -0.45 -1.00 0.47
N ILE A 78 -0.18 -0.15 -0.52
CA ILE A 78 0.88 0.84 -0.39
C ILE A 78 0.56 1.83 0.72
N THR A 79 -0.71 2.23 0.84
CA THR A 79 -1.11 3.13 1.91
C THR A 79 -0.87 2.50 3.27
N ALA A 80 -1.15 1.22 3.42
CA ALA A 80 -0.92 0.54 4.69
C ALA A 80 0.57 0.56 5.05
N VAL A 81 1.43 0.34 4.06
CA VAL A 81 2.87 0.33 4.31
C VAL A 81 3.40 1.75 4.59
N ARG A 82 2.82 2.78 3.97
CA ARG A 82 3.19 4.15 4.30
C ARG A 82 2.88 4.43 5.77
N LYS A 83 1.72 3.99 6.24
CA LYS A 83 1.36 4.18 7.63
C LYS A 83 2.28 3.39 8.56
N LEU A 84 2.68 2.21 8.12
CA LEU A 84 3.61 1.39 8.88
C LEU A 84 4.94 2.14 9.06
N ALA A 85 5.42 2.78 8.00
CA ALA A 85 6.68 3.52 8.08
C ALA A 85 6.59 4.68 9.06
N VAL A 86 5.46 5.38 9.08
CA VAL A 86 5.27 6.49 9.99
C VAL A 86 5.26 5.99 11.44
N GLU A 87 4.56 4.88 11.69
CA GLU A 87 4.54 4.31 13.04
C GLU A 87 5.94 3.85 13.46
N ALA A 88 6.68 3.27 12.53
CA ALA A 88 8.03 2.83 12.83
C ALA A 88 8.93 4.00 13.21
N ALA A 89 8.81 5.11 12.49
CA ALA A 89 9.59 6.29 12.80
C ALA A 89 9.19 6.88 14.15
N ASP A 90 7.88 6.94 14.42
CA ASP A 90 7.39 7.48 15.67
C ASP A 90 7.83 6.66 16.87
N ASN A 91 8.11 5.39 16.65
CA ASN A 91 8.53 4.51 17.72
C ASN A 91 10.05 4.27 17.74
N GLY A 92 10.78 5.07 17.00
CA GLY A 92 12.24 5.00 17.01
C GLY A 92 12.83 3.79 16.31
N LEU A 93 12.04 3.09 15.50
CA LEU A 93 12.51 1.90 14.83
C LEU A 93 12.93 2.15 13.38
N LEU A 94 12.73 3.34 12.89
CA LEU A 94 13.07 3.70 11.52
C LEU A 94 13.51 5.15 11.51
N ALA A 95 14.56 5.46 10.78
CA ALA A 95 15.02 6.84 10.68
C ALA A 95 13.94 7.70 10.02
N PRO A 96 13.68 8.89 10.51
CA PRO A 96 12.63 9.74 9.93
C PRO A 96 12.80 10.01 8.45
N GLU A 97 14.03 10.11 7.99
CA GLU A 97 14.30 10.35 6.57
C GLU A 97 13.85 9.18 5.72
N LEU A 98 14.04 7.96 6.23
CA LEU A 98 13.63 6.77 5.50
C LEU A 98 12.11 6.69 5.47
N ALA A 99 11.46 7.00 6.59
CA ALA A 99 10.01 7.00 6.65
C ALA A 99 9.45 8.03 5.68
N ALA A 100 10.05 9.22 5.63
CA ALA A 100 9.59 10.25 4.71
C ALA A 100 9.72 9.78 3.27
N GLY A 101 10.80 9.07 2.95
CA GLY A 101 10.97 8.51 1.62
C GLY A 101 9.87 7.52 1.28
N ILE A 102 9.52 6.65 2.22
CA ILE A 102 8.48 5.67 1.99
C ILE A 102 7.12 6.33 1.78
N THR A 103 6.83 7.41 2.50
CA THR A 103 5.56 8.09 2.32
C THR A 103 5.45 8.73 0.94
N ARG A 104 6.56 8.88 0.25
CA ARG A 104 6.55 9.45 -1.09
C ARG A 104 6.45 8.39 -2.18
N VAL A 105 6.34 7.12 -1.84
CA VAL A 105 6.14 6.08 -2.86
C VAL A 105 4.77 6.31 -3.48
N LYS A 106 4.72 6.42 -4.79
CA LYS A 106 3.48 6.69 -5.46
C LYS A 106 2.70 5.43 -5.70
N GLY A 107 1.39 5.56 -5.69
CA GLY A 107 0.53 4.44 -6.04
C GLY A 107 0.49 4.25 -7.54
N VAL A 108 -0.35 3.35 -7.96
CA VAL A 108 -0.53 3.02 -9.36
C VAL A 108 -1.72 3.80 -9.89
N ALA A 109 -1.58 4.36 -11.07
CA ALA A 109 -2.67 5.10 -11.68
C ALA A 109 -3.82 4.16 -12.02
N SER A 110 -5.02 4.61 -11.72
CA SER A 110 -6.17 3.80 -11.99
C SER A 110 -6.64 4.07 -13.40
N LYS A 111 -6.35 3.13 -14.30
CA LYS A 111 -6.73 3.33 -15.64
C LYS A 111 -8.16 3.10 -15.91
N GLY A 112 -8.75 2.22 -15.22
CA GLY A 112 -10.10 1.90 -15.47
C GLY A 112 -11.04 3.03 -15.22
N VAL A 113 -10.65 3.87 -14.35
CA VAL A 113 -11.51 4.92 -14.04
C VAL A 113 -11.81 5.80 -15.15
N ARG A 114 -10.93 5.88 -16.08
CA ARG A 114 -11.13 6.70 -17.10
C ARG A 114 -12.13 6.32 -17.97
N LEU A 115 -12.67 5.28 -17.80
CA LEU A 115 -13.60 4.83 -18.66
C LEU A 115 -14.69 5.75 -18.61
N GLY A 116 -14.82 6.40 -17.54
CA GLY A 116 -15.88 7.26 -17.44
C GLY A 116 -15.95 8.19 -18.50
N ASN A 117 -15.01 8.33 -19.14
CA ASN A 117 -15.05 9.17 -20.13
C ASN A 117 -15.66 8.65 -21.19
N TRP A 118 -15.90 7.62 -21.27
CA TRP A 118 -16.42 7.09 -22.31
C TRP A 118 -17.75 7.03 -22.18
N LEU A 119 -18.34 7.15 -21.61
CA LEU A 119 -19.50 7.10 -21.56
C LEU A 119 -20.08 8.07 -21.77
N THR A 120 -19.68 8.66 -21.85
CA THR A 120 -19.91 9.49 -22.17
C THR A 120 -19.77 9.59 -23.19
N VAL A 121 -19.97 9.09 -23.64
CA VAL A 121 -19.67 8.90 -24.34
C VAL A 121 -19.93 8.59 -25.05
N ARG A 122 -20.46 8.75 -25.31
CA ARG A 122 -20.60 8.34 -25.73
C ARG A 122 -21.02 8.14 -25.71
N GLY A 123 -21.57 8.54 -25.66
CA GLY A 123 -21.57 8.19 -25.26
C GLY A 123 -21.95 7.90 -24.91
N ILE A 124 -22.56 8.22 -25.02
CA ILE A 124 -22.63 7.78 -24.44
C ILE A 124 -22.84 7.66 -23.72
N ASP A 125 -23.20 7.94 -23.73
CA ASP A 125 -23.02 7.62 -22.83
C ASP A 125 -23.17 7.45 -22.06
N HIS A 126 -23.83 7.64 -22.31
CA HIS A 126 -23.67 7.31 -21.39
C HIS A 126 -23.87 7.08 -20.52
N SER A 127 -24.40 7.13 -20.64
CA SER A 127 -24.29 6.94 -19.90
C SER A 127 -24.50 6.21 -19.56
N ARG A 128 -24.74 5.92 -19.81
CA ARG A 128 -24.64 5.17 -19.54
C ARG A 128 -24.40 4.34 -19.24
N VAL A 129 -24.40 4.40 -19.45
CA VAL A 129 -23.90 3.69 -19.14
C VAL A 129 -23.88 2.91 -18.63
N PRO A 130 -24.06 2.60 -18.50
CA PRO A 130 -23.84 1.97 -17.83
C PRO A 130 -23.34 1.78 -17.24
N GLY A 131 -23.09 1.94 -17.04
CA GLY A 131 -22.28 1.76 -16.36
C GLY A 131 -21.91 2.15 -15.70
N ALA A 132 -22.19 2.68 -15.76
CA ALA A 132 -21.61 3.16 -15.20
C ALA A 132 -21.34 2.97 -14.14
N ASN A 133 -21.59 2.85 -13.74
CA ASN A 133 -21.20 2.65 -12.77
C ASN A 133 -20.53 1.89 -12.30
N TYR A 134 -20.26 1.39 -12.30
CA TYR A 134 -19.51 0.70 -11.83
C TYR A 134 -18.68 1.05 -11.37
N ALA A 135 -18.89 1.57 -11.59
CA ALA A 135 -18.00 2.15 -11.35
C ALA A 135 -17.54 2.12 -10.06
N ALA A 136 -17.84 2.19 -9.57
CA ALA A 136 -17.42 2.29 -8.37
C ALA A 136 -16.62 1.28 -7.81
N LEU A 137 -16.42 1.02 -7.82
CA LEU A 137 -15.68 0.20 -7.22
C LEU A 137 -14.81 0.15 -7.18
#